data_888aa8c91068d675ec1a0989ede39c35
#
_entry.id   888aa8c91068d675ec1a0989ede39c35
#
_cell.length_a   1.000
_cell.length_b   1.000
_cell.length_c   1.000
_cell.angle_alpha   90.00
_cell.angle_beta   90.00
_cell.angle_gamma   90.00
#
_symmetry.space_group_name_H-M   'P 1'
#
loop_
_entity.id
_entity.type
_entity.pdbx_description
1 polymer ?
#
loop_
_entity_poly.entity_id
_entity_poly.type
_entity_poly.pdbx_seq_one_letter_code
_entity_poly.pdbx_strand_id
1 'polypeptide(L)'
;MTAQETERIRRELADSLPHEMFCFQCEQTAAGTGCVWRQGACGKRSSTANLEDELTGTLIAYARCVHDAGVTSPCAHASLPMIEGMFCCITNVCFDDDAVRALIGRIRERIDHVSGRHGVDAADYPAYDMNLVWNADEDVRSLKSLLLFGLRGMAAYAYHARMLGADSQTVDDFFFRALYEISATDDPQTLLGLVLECGRVNLECMAMLDEANTSTYGDPVPTTVDLTIEPGPFIVVTGHDLADLEQILEQTDGRGVNVYTHGEMLPALAYPRLKEHPQLKGNFGTAWQNQQREFKDIPAPIVWTTNCLMPPKDSYADRVFTTEAVAYP
;
A
#
# COMPACT_ATOMS: atom_id res chain seq x y z
N MET A 1 14.14 -22.13 -29.93
CA MET A 1 14.74 -21.26 -28.92
C MET A 1 14.57 -21.95 -27.56
N THR A 2 15.62 -22.20 -26.85
CA THR A 2 15.58 -22.86 -25.54
C THR A 2 15.14 -21.84 -24.46
N ALA A 3 14.65 -22.30 -23.32
CA ALA A 3 14.31 -21.42 -22.20
C ALA A 3 15.50 -20.56 -21.76
N GLN A 4 16.73 -21.14 -21.80
CA GLN A 4 17.97 -20.42 -21.47
C GLN A 4 18.32 -19.34 -22.50
N GLU A 5 18.12 -19.59 -23.80
CA GLU A 5 18.31 -18.56 -24.84
C GLU A 5 17.29 -17.43 -24.70
N THR A 6 16.04 -17.76 -24.40
CA THR A 6 15.00 -16.77 -24.17
C THR A 6 15.34 -15.88 -22.97
N GLU A 7 15.80 -16.47 -21.88
CA GLU A 7 16.20 -15.74 -20.67
C GLU A 7 17.42 -14.84 -20.90
N ARG A 8 18.44 -15.34 -21.62
CA ARG A 8 19.59 -14.53 -21.99
C ARG A 8 19.20 -13.31 -22.83
N ILE A 9 18.37 -13.51 -23.87
CA ILE A 9 17.91 -12.42 -24.74
C ILE A 9 17.09 -11.39 -23.92
N ARG A 10 16.26 -11.84 -22.98
CA ARG A 10 15.49 -10.93 -22.10
C ARG A 10 16.41 -10.06 -21.25
N ARG A 11 17.46 -10.64 -20.66
CA ARG A 11 18.46 -9.90 -19.86
C ARG A 11 19.22 -8.90 -20.71
N GLU A 12 19.76 -9.34 -21.87
CA GLU A 12 20.47 -8.47 -22.81
C GLU A 12 19.58 -7.31 -23.30
N LEU A 13 18.28 -7.56 -23.53
CA LEU A 13 17.33 -6.52 -23.90
C LEU A 13 17.05 -5.56 -22.73
N ALA A 14 16.85 -6.06 -21.52
CA ALA A 14 16.65 -5.25 -20.33
C ALA A 14 17.87 -4.34 -20.07
N ASP A 15 19.07 -4.85 -20.17
CA ASP A 15 20.32 -4.11 -20.00
C ASP A 15 20.55 -3.04 -21.10
N SER A 16 19.94 -3.20 -22.27
CA SER A 16 20.03 -2.25 -23.39
C SER A 16 19.02 -1.11 -23.33
N LEU A 17 18.00 -1.19 -22.45
CA LEU A 17 16.99 -0.14 -22.31
C LEU A 17 17.50 1.00 -21.41
N PRO A 18 17.07 2.26 -21.65
CA PRO A 18 17.39 3.33 -20.74
C PRO A 18 16.75 3.04 -19.38
N HIS A 19 17.54 3.07 -18.31
CA HIS A 19 17.08 2.91 -16.94
C HIS A 19 16.49 4.23 -16.45
N GLU A 20 15.16 4.34 -16.47
CA GLU A 20 14.41 5.51 -15.99
C GLU A 20 13.85 5.29 -14.58
N MET A 21 13.78 4.03 -14.12
CA MET A 21 13.33 3.60 -12.79
C MET A 21 13.98 2.26 -12.44
N PHE A 22 13.85 1.84 -11.18
CA PHE A 22 14.06 0.45 -10.80
C PHE A 22 12.99 0.00 -9.81
N CYS A 23 12.25 -1.05 -10.13
CA CYS A 23 11.23 -1.62 -9.24
C CYS A 23 11.10 -3.13 -9.44
N PHE A 24 11.16 -3.90 -8.37
CA PHE A 24 11.02 -5.37 -8.39
C PHE A 24 10.14 -5.90 -7.24
N GLN A 25 9.28 -5.07 -6.67
CA GLN A 25 8.52 -5.40 -5.47
C GLN A 25 7.29 -6.31 -5.69
N CYS A 26 6.99 -6.70 -6.93
CA CYS A 26 5.86 -7.60 -7.21
C CYS A 26 6.23 -8.67 -8.24
N GLU A 27 5.44 -9.74 -8.28
CA GLU A 27 5.62 -10.87 -9.21
C GLU A 27 5.47 -10.49 -10.69
N GLN A 28 4.79 -9.35 -10.99
CA GLN A 28 4.62 -8.84 -12.34
C GLN A 28 5.88 -8.19 -12.91
N THR A 29 6.93 -8.08 -12.11
CA THR A 29 8.17 -7.39 -12.49
C THR A 29 8.70 -7.88 -13.83
N ALA A 30 9.11 -6.96 -14.70
CA ALA A 30 9.48 -7.27 -16.07
C ALA A 30 10.61 -8.31 -16.14
N ALA A 31 10.38 -9.39 -16.88
CA ALA A 31 11.33 -10.50 -17.08
C ALA A 31 11.85 -11.17 -15.80
N GLY A 32 11.23 -10.94 -14.64
CA GLY A 32 11.72 -11.41 -13.35
C GLY A 32 13.01 -10.74 -12.84
N THR A 33 13.43 -9.62 -13.47
CA THR A 33 14.68 -8.92 -13.14
C THR A 33 14.46 -7.52 -12.57
N GLY A 34 13.32 -6.92 -12.81
CA GLY A 34 12.97 -5.58 -12.41
C GLY A 34 12.35 -4.77 -13.56
N CYS A 35 11.51 -3.81 -13.21
CA CYS A 35 11.01 -2.81 -14.14
C CYS A 35 11.99 -1.65 -14.16
N VAL A 36 12.57 -1.34 -15.32
CA VAL A 36 13.67 -0.37 -15.45
C VAL A 36 13.39 0.78 -16.42
N TRP A 37 12.30 0.71 -17.18
CA TRP A 37 12.02 1.65 -18.25
C TRP A 37 11.00 2.73 -17.81
N ARG A 38 10.27 3.33 -18.78
CA ARG A 38 9.31 4.44 -18.56
C ARG A 38 8.12 4.06 -17.71
N GLN A 39 7.82 2.75 -17.65
CA GLN A 39 6.63 2.23 -17.00
C GLN A 39 6.88 0.83 -16.46
N GLY A 40 6.38 0.56 -15.27
CA GLY A 40 6.33 -0.77 -14.70
C GLY A 40 5.31 -1.69 -15.38
N ALA A 41 5.42 -2.99 -15.16
CA ALA A 41 4.45 -3.97 -15.65
C ALA A 41 3.02 -3.71 -15.14
N CYS A 42 2.88 -3.13 -13.94
CA CYS A 42 1.61 -2.70 -13.35
C CYS A 42 1.02 -1.41 -13.96
N GLY A 43 1.76 -0.73 -14.81
CA GLY A 43 1.35 0.56 -15.39
C GLY A 43 1.84 1.80 -14.64
N LYS A 44 2.56 1.65 -13.51
CA LYS A 44 3.13 2.77 -12.76
C LYS A 44 4.23 3.45 -13.60
N ARG A 45 4.19 4.78 -13.72
CA ARG A 45 5.19 5.56 -14.45
C ARG A 45 6.53 5.60 -13.71
N SER A 46 7.62 5.80 -14.44
CA SER A 46 8.96 5.95 -13.86
C SER A 46 9.02 7.14 -12.89
N SER A 47 8.33 8.24 -13.17
CA SER A 47 8.24 9.38 -12.27
C SER A 47 7.66 8.99 -10.90
N THR A 48 6.55 8.25 -10.89
CA THR A 48 5.91 7.80 -9.65
C THR A 48 6.79 6.80 -8.90
N ALA A 49 7.42 5.85 -9.61
CA ALA A 49 8.30 4.87 -8.98
C ALA A 49 9.52 5.52 -8.31
N ASN A 50 10.13 6.52 -8.96
CA ASN A 50 11.26 7.26 -8.41
C ASN A 50 10.85 8.14 -7.21
N LEU A 51 9.64 8.71 -7.24
CA LEU A 51 9.07 9.43 -6.09
C LEU A 51 8.78 8.49 -4.91
N GLU A 52 8.36 7.25 -5.16
CA GLU A 52 8.20 6.25 -4.09
C GLU A 52 9.55 5.81 -3.48
N ASP A 53 10.63 5.80 -4.27
CA ASP A 53 11.98 5.62 -3.72
C ASP A 53 12.40 6.81 -2.87
N GLU A 54 12.14 8.05 -3.31
CA GLU A 54 12.37 9.26 -2.52
C GLU A 54 11.52 9.26 -1.24
N LEU A 55 10.25 8.85 -1.32
CA LEU A 55 9.37 8.69 -0.16
C LEU A 55 9.94 7.67 0.82
N THR A 56 10.36 6.49 0.34
CA THR A 56 10.99 5.47 1.18
C THR A 56 12.27 5.99 1.84
N GLY A 57 13.11 6.70 1.09
CA GLY A 57 14.30 7.35 1.61
C GLY A 57 13.99 8.42 2.65
N THR A 58 12.90 9.16 2.50
CA THR A 58 12.43 10.17 3.47
C THR A 58 11.89 9.53 4.74
N LEU A 59 11.22 8.38 4.64
CA LEU A 59 10.77 7.60 5.80
C LEU A 59 11.96 7.04 6.60
N ILE A 60 13.00 6.56 5.92
CA ILE A 60 14.25 6.14 6.56
C ILE A 60 14.93 7.35 7.25
N ALA A 61 14.97 8.51 6.62
CA ALA A 61 15.49 9.73 7.22
C ALA A 61 14.70 10.15 8.48
N TYR A 62 13.37 10.01 8.45
CA TYR A 62 12.53 10.27 9.61
C TYR A 62 12.82 9.29 10.76
N ALA A 63 12.97 8.01 10.46
CA ALA A 63 13.33 7.01 11.48
C ALA A 63 14.72 7.31 12.11
N ARG A 64 15.70 7.73 11.31
CA ARG A 64 17.01 8.18 11.79
C ARG A 64 16.89 9.40 12.70
N CYS A 65 16.14 10.40 12.29
CA CYS A 65 15.91 11.61 13.09
C CYS A 65 15.28 11.27 14.46
N VAL A 66 14.27 10.42 14.50
CA VAL A 66 13.60 9.95 15.72
C VAL A 66 14.57 9.19 16.63
N HIS A 67 15.40 8.31 16.06
CA HIS A 67 16.42 7.56 16.77
C HIS A 67 17.46 8.50 17.41
N ASP A 68 18.04 9.40 16.63
CA ASP A 68 19.11 10.31 17.08
C ASP A 68 18.58 11.37 18.07
N ALA A 69 17.30 11.71 17.98
CA ALA A 69 16.58 12.51 18.96
C ALA A 69 16.31 11.79 20.30
N GLY A 70 16.66 10.51 20.41
CA GLY A 70 16.44 9.69 21.60
C GLY A 70 14.98 9.37 21.90
N VAL A 71 14.10 9.44 20.91
CA VAL A 71 12.68 9.10 21.06
C VAL A 71 12.52 7.59 20.90
N THR A 72 12.22 6.90 22.00
CA THR A 72 12.14 5.42 22.03
C THR A 72 10.78 4.86 21.66
N SER A 73 9.71 5.62 21.86
CA SER A 73 8.33 5.21 21.55
C SER A 73 7.57 6.37 20.93
N PRO A 74 7.61 6.51 19.61
CA PRO A 74 6.81 7.51 18.90
C PRO A 74 5.33 7.27 19.13
N CYS A 75 4.54 8.36 19.34
CA CYS A 75 3.10 8.22 19.54
C CYS A 75 2.39 7.90 18.21
N ALA A 76 1.16 7.38 18.31
CA ALA A 76 0.33 7.01 17.15
C ALA A 76 0.21 8.14 16.09
N HIS A 77 0.14 9.42 16.52
CA HIS A 77 0.14 10.57 15.61
C HIS A 77 1.48 10.78 14.88
N ALA A 78 2.60 10.40 15.47
CA ALA A 78 3.91 10.44 14.83
C ALA A 78 4.10 9.28 13.84
N SER A 79 3.49 8.11 14.14
CA SER A 79 3.60 6.90 13.32
C SER A 79 2.67 6.92 12.11
N LEU A 80 1.55 7.63 12.13
CA LEU A 80 0.57 7.64 11.04
C LEU A 80 1.19 8.02 9.69
N PRO A 81 1.96 9.11 9.54
CA PRO A 81 2.59 9.43 8.25
C PRO A 81 3.61 8.38 7.79
N MET A 82 4.25 7.66 8.73
CA MET A 82 5.13 6.53 8.44
C MET A 82 4.34 5.39 7.79
N ILE A 83 3.21 5.02 8.38
CA ILE A 83 2.32 3.96 7.91
C ILE A 83 1.71 4.33 6.56
N GLU A 84 1.18 5.54 6.40
CA GLU A 84 0.62 6.03 5.14
C GLU A 84 1.67 6.01 4.01
N GLY A 85 2.89 6.48 4.30
CA GLY A 85 3.98 6.51 3.32
C GLY A 85 4.39 5.11 2.87
N MET A 86 4.53 4.16 3.80
CA MET A 86 4.84 2.77 3.47
C MET A 86 3.71 2.10 2.70
N PHE A 87 2.46 2.36 3.06
CA PHE A 87 1.28 1.84 2.36
C PHE A 87 1.17 2.39 0.93
N CYS A 88 1.40 3.68 0.74
CA CYS A 88 1.40 4.33 -0.58
C CYS A 88 2.37 3.65 -1.56
N CYS A 89 3.51 3.15 -1.06
CA CYS A 89 4.53 2.48 -1.88
C CYS A 89 4.18 1.04 -2.29
N ILE A 90 3.03 0.49 -1.88
CA ILE A 90 2.61 -0.86 -2.31
C ILE A 90 2.22 -0.83 -3.79
N THR A 91 2.45 -1.95 -4.48
CA THR A 91 2.02 -2.13 -5.87
C THR A 91 0.51 -1.91 -6.02
N ASN A 92 0.12 -1.17 -7.06
CA ASN A 92 -1.29 -0.92 -7.41
C ASN A 92 -2.07 -0.11 -6.36
N VAL A 93 -1.39 0.79 -5.64
CA VAL A 93 -1.99 1.75 -4.69
C VAL A 93 -1.95 3.15 -5.27
N CYS A 94 -0.78 3.77 -5.35
CA CYS A 94 -0.63 5.15 -5.80
C CYS A 94 -0.03 5.24 -7.20
N PHE A 95 -0.65 6.05 -8.08
CA PHE A 95 -0.21 6.38 -9.42
C PHE A 95 -0.09 7.89 -9.63
N ASP A 96 -0.32 8.67 -8.58
CA ASP A 96 -0.34 10.14 -8.61
C ASP A 96 0.94 10.71 -8.00
N ASP A 97 1.74 11.36 -8.84
CA ASP A 97 3.00 11.99 -8.43
C ASP A 97 2.78 13.09 -7.38
N ASP A 98 1.67 13.85 -7.45
CA ASP A 98 1.39 14.94 -6.52
C ASP A 98 0.96 14.42 -5.15
N ALA A 99 0.22 13.31 -5.10
CA ALA A 99 -0.09 12.62 -3.85
C ALA A 99 1.18 12.12 -3.14
N VAL A 100 2.13 11.51 -3.88
CA VAL A 100 3.41 11.08 -3.31
C VAL A 100 4.23 12.27 -2.80
N ARG A 101 4.32 13.38 -3.56
CA ARG A 101 5.01 14.61 -3.12
C ARG A 101 4.39 15.20 -1.86
N ALA A 102 3.07 15.19 -1.76
CA ALA A 102 2.37 15.66 -0.55
C ALA A 102 2.73 14.82 0.68
N LEU A 103 2.84 13.49 0.54
CA LEU A 103 3.32 12.60 1.61
C LEU A 103 4.76 12.92 2.01
N ILE A 104 5.67 13.06 1.05
CA ILE A 104 7.06 13.47 1.31
C ILE A 104 7.09 14.78 2.10
N GLY A 105 6.31 15.78 1.70
CA GLY A 105 6.19 17.04 2.42
C GLY A 105 5.75 16.88 3.87
N ARG A 106 4.69 16.11 4.12
CA ARG A 106 4.21 15.83 5.50
C ARG A 106 5.27 15.12 6.36
N ILE A 107 6.06 14.21 5.79
CA ILE A 107 7.12 13.52 6.52
C ILE A 107 8.28 14.48 6.82
N ARG A 108 8.63 15.38 5.90
CA ARG A 108 9.60 16.44 6.14
C ARG A 108 9.19 17.36 7.28
N GLU A 109 7.93 17.77 7.33
CA GLU A 109 7.39 18.55 8.46
C GLU A 109 7.51 17.79 9.79
N ARG A 110 7.42 16.46 9.79
CA ARG A 110 7.67 15.65 10.99
C ARG A 110 9.14 15.65 11.41
N ILE A 111 10.05 15.54 10.45
CA ILE A 111 11.50 15.67 10.71
C ILE A 111 11.79 17.03 11.33
N ASP A 112 11.28 18.12 10.75
CA ASP A 112 11.44 19.48 11.28
C ASP A 112 10.88 19.62 12.70
N HIS A 113 9.71 19.05 12.95
CA HIS A 113 9.09 19.06 14.28
C HIS A 113 9.93 18.33 15.33
N VAL A 114 10.41 17.11 15.03
CA VAL A 114 11.26 16.33 15.94
C VAL A 114 12.58 17.07 16.18
N SER A 115 13.20 17.56 15.12
CA SER A 115 14.47 18.30 15.17
C SER A 115 14.37 19.53 16.07
N GLY A 116 13.36 20.36 15.86
CA GLY A 116 13.14 21.57 16.66
C GLY A 116 12.83 21.27 18.14
N ARG A 117 12.19 20.13 18.44
CA ARG A 117 11.83 19.75 19.80
C ARG A 117 12.98 19.10 20.57
N HIS A 118 13.86 18.36 19.90
CA HIS A 118 14.89 17.53 20.54
C HIS A 118 16.32 18.04 20.29
N GLY A 119 16.48 19.13 19.52
CA GLY A 119 17.78 19.78 19.35
C GLY A 119 18.73 19.06 18.40
N VAL A 120 18.21 18.24 17.47
CA VAL A 120 18.95 17.72 16.32
C VAL A 120 18.73 18.64 15.11
N ASP A 121 19.63 18.64 14.13
CA ASP A 121 19.49 19.49 12.94
C ASP A 121 18.76 18.73 11.82
N ALA A 122 17.63 19.27 11.37
CA ALA A 122 16.86 18.66 10.26
C ALA A 122 17.67 18.50 8.97
N ALA A 123 18.67 19.35 8.75
CA ALA A 123 19.56 19.28 7.59
C ALA A 123 20.43 18.01 7.56
N ASP A 124 20.63 17.35 8.70
CA ASP A 124 21.39 16.08 8.80
C ASP A 124 20.59 14.86 8.32
N TYR A 125 19.29 15.05 8.02
CA TYR A 125 18.38 13.97 7.61
C TYR A 125 17.84 14.17 6.17
N PRO A 126 18.71 14.24 5.14
CA PRO A 126 18.25 14.16 3.75
C PRO A 126 17.60 12.81 3.49
N ALA A 127 16.79 12.69 2.43
CA ALA A 127 16.27 11.40 2.00
C ALA A 127 17.42 10.40 1.81
N TYR A 128 17.27 9.20 2.36
CA TYR A 128 18.26 8.13 2.19
C TYR A 128 18.30 7.72 0.72
N ASP A 129 19.50 7.58 0.17
CA ASP A 129 19.66 7.15 -1.22
C ASP A 129 19.33 5.66 -1.36
N MET A 130 18.20 5.35 -1.98
CA MET A 130 17.75 3.97 -2.18
C MET A 130 18.68 3.16 -3.08
N ASN A 131 19.54 3.80 -3.89
CA ASN A 131 20.56 3.10 -4.65
C ASN A 131 21.56 2.36 -3.75
N LEU A 132 21.74 2.80 -2.49
CA LEU A 132 22.55 2.07 -1.50
C LEU A 132 21.94 0.71 -1.12
N VAL A 133 20.63 0.56 -1.24
CA VAL A 133 19.95 -0.74 -1.10
C VAL A 133 20.02 -1.53 -2.40
N TRP A 134 19.64 -0.89 -3.53
CA TRP A 134 19.51 -1.58 -4.81
C TRP A 134 20.84 -2.10 -5.37
N ASN A 135 21.94 -1.42 -5.06
CA ASN A 135 23.30 -1.78 -5.51
C ASN A 135 24.15 -2.47 -4.42
N ALA A 136 23.57 -2.82 -3.26
CA ALA A 136 24.26 -3.59 -2.23
C ALA A 136 24.59 -5.02 -2.71
N ASP A 137 25.48 -5.70 -1.96
CA ASP A 137 25.74 -7.13 -2.17
C ASP A 137 24.42 -7.92 -2.16
N GLU A 138 24.36 -9.02 -2.91
CA GLU A 138 23.13 -9.76 -3.20
C GLU A 138 22.35 -10.15 -1.94
N ASP A 139 23.03 -10.67 -0.92
CA ASP A 139 22.39 -11.09 0.33
C ASP A 139 21.83 -9.88 1.12
N VAL A 140 22.62 -8.81 1.21
CA VAL A 140 22.22 -7.56 1.90
C VAL A 140 21.03 -6.92 1.19
N ARG A 141 21.12 -6.78 -0.15
CA ARG A 141 20.02 -6.27 -0.97
C ARG A 141 18.75 -7.09 -0.79
N SER A 142 18.86 -8.42 -0.83
CA SER A 142 17.72 -9.33 -0.70
C SER A 142 17.05 -9.21 0.66
N LEU A 143 17.82 -9.17 1.75
CA LEU A 143 17.30 -9.05 3.11
C LEU A 143 16.69 -7.67 3.37
N LYS A 144 17.34 -6.58 2.95
CA LYS A 144 16.78 -5.22 3.06
C LYS A 144 15.50 -5.08 2.24
N SER A 145 15.46 -5.64 1.03
CA SER A 145 14.26 -5.62 0.19
C SER A 145 13.12 -6.41 0.80
N LEU A 146 13.40 -7.62 1.32
CA LEU A 146 12.39 -8.45 1.99
C LEU A 146 11.81 -7.74 3.22
N LEU A 147 12.67 -7.08 4.02
CA LEU A 147 12.24 -6.29 5.17
C LEU A 147 11.34 -5.11 4.73
N LEU A 148 11.76 -4.33 3.71
CA LEU A 148 10.99 -3.21 3.18
C LEU A 148 9.62 -3.65 2.65
N PHE A 149 9.55 -4.76 1.91
CA PHE A 149 8.28 -5.26 1.37
C PHE A 149 7.37 -5.79 2.49
N GLY A 150 7.95 -6.44 3.51
CA GLY A 150 7.22 -6.84 4.71
C GLY A 150 6.64 -5.66 5.47
N LEU A 151 7.43 -4.60 5.68
CA LEU A 151 6.98 -3.36 6.32
C LEU A 151 5.85 -2.68 5.53
N ARG A 152 5.94 -2.63 4.20
CA ARG A 152 4.87 -2.08 3.36
C ARG A 152 3.56 -2.86 3.52
N GLY A 153 3.63 -4.19 3.49
CA GLY A 153 2.44 -5.03 3.71
C GLY A 153 1.85 -4.86 5.10
N MET A 154 2.69 -4.84 6.14
CA MET A 154 2.26 -4.59 7.52
C MET A 154 1.63 -3.19 7.68
N ALA A 155 2.14 -2.19 6.96
CA ALA A 155 1.61 -0.83 6.99
C ALA A 155 0.16 -0.76 6.50
N ALA A 156 -0.23 -1.54 5.50
CA ALA A 156 -1.61 -1.62 5.04
C ALA A 156 -2.54 -2.15 6.16
N TYR A 157 -2.14 -3.23 6.83
CA TYR A 157 -2.92 -3.76 7.96
C TYR A 157 -3.01 -2.78 9.14
N ALA A 158 -1.89 -2.15 9.51
CA ALA A 158 -1.85 -1.13 10.57
C ALA A 158 -2.73 0.08 10.23
N TYR A 159 -2.76 0.49 8.95
CA TYR A 159 -3.59 1.60 8.48
C TYR A 159 -5.07 1.29 8.65
N HIS A 160 -5.54 0.15 8.14
CA HIS A 160 -6.95 -0.25 8.28
C HIS A 160 -7.38 -0.41 9.74
N ALA A 161 -6.51 -0.98 10.59
CA ALA A 161 -6.80 -1.07 12.02
C ALA A 161 -6.98 0.32 12.66
N ARG A 162 -6.15 1.31 12.28
CA ARG A 162 -6.26 2.69 12.77
C ARG A 162 -7.52 3.40 12.33
N MET A 163 -8.01 3.14 11.12
CA MET A 163 -9.29 3.69 10.66
C MET A 163 -10.45 3.22 11.54
N LEU A 164 -10.29 2.08 12.20
CA LEU A 164 -11.22 1.53 13.18
C LEU A 164 -10.85 1.87 14.66
N GLY A 165 -9.86 2.73 14.86
CA GLY A 165 -9.45 3.20 16.18
C GLY A 165 -8.54 2.25 16.96
N ALA A 166 -7.96 1.23 16.31
CA ALA A 166 -7.02 0.29 16.92
C ALA A 166 -5.57 0.63 16.53
N ASP A 167 -4.66 0.61 17.51
CA ASP A 167 -3.22 0.81 17.31
C ASP A 167 -2.40 -0.08 18.27
N SER A 168 -1.14 -0.31 17.92
CA SER A 168 -0.18 -1.07 18.74
C SER A 168 1.14 -0.34 18.79
N GLN A 169 1.61 -0.03 20.00
CA GLN A 169 2.92 0.57 20.20
C GLN A 169 4.06 -0.34 19.73
N THR A 170 3.92 -1.67 19.88
CA THR A 170 4.89 -2.65 19.37
C THR A 170 5.07 -2.53 17.86
N VAL A 171 3.96 -2.39 17.13
CA VAL A 171 3.95 -2.24 15.66
C VAL A 171 4.60 -0.90 15.28
N ASP A 172 4.23 0.18 15.96
CA ASP A 172 4.78 1.51 15.70
C ASP A 172 6.29 1.58 15.95
N ASP A 173 6.74 1.11 17.10
CA ASP A 173 8.17 1.07 17.47
C ASP A 173 8.98 0.25 16.46
N PHE A 174 8.40 -0.84 15.97
CA PHE A 174 9.06 -1.70 14.99
C PHE A 174 9.26 -0.99 13.64
N PHE A 175 8.28 -0.22 13.15
CA PHE A 175 8.44 0.55 11.91
C PHE A 175 9.66 1.48 11.98
N PHE A 176 9.77 2.27 13.05
CA PHE A 176 10.87 3.21 13.21
C PHE A 176 12.22 2.49 13.35
N ARG A 177 12.28 1.45 14.17
CA ARG A 177 13.52 0.69 14.37
C ARG A 177 13.96 -0.03 13.10
N ALA A 178 13.06 -0.71 12.40
CA ALA A 178 13.40 -1.45 11.20
C ALA A 178 13.87 -0.52 10.07
N LEU A 179 13.23 0.63 9.86
CA LEU A 179 13.66 1.62 8.87
C LEU A 179 14.99 2.28 9.23
N TYR A 180 15.25 2.54 10.52
CA TYR A 180 16.55 3.00 10.97
C TYR A 180 17.64 1.98 10.63
N GLU A 181 17.44 0.71 10.94
CA GLU A 181 18.40 -0.36 10.74
C GLU A 181 18.70 -0.63 9.27
N ILE A 182 17.78 -0.38 8.34
CA ILE A 182 18.04 -0.44 6.89
C ILE A 182 19.17 0.50 6.50
N SER A 183 19.31 1.65 7.16
CA SER A 183 20.39 2.60 6.91
C SER A 183 21.64 2.37 7.77
N ALA A 184 21.51 1.66 8.88
CA ALA A 184 22.54 1.56 9.90
C ALA A 184 23.42 0.31 9.78
N THR A 185 22.92 -0.77 9.15
CA THR A 185 23.66 -2.04 9.09
C THR A 185 23.62 -2.69 7.69
N ASP A 186 24.73 -3.36 7.35
CA ASP A 186 24.86 -4.29 6.23
C ASP A 186 25.18 -5.71 6.73
N ASP A 187 25.07 -5.98 8.04
CA ASP A 187 25.29 -7.31 8.59
C ASP A 187 24.12 -8.25 8.28
N PRO A 188 24.33 -9.32 7.48
CA PRO A 188 23.27 -10.23 7.06
C PRO A 188 22.56 -10.92 8.25
N GLN A 189 23.27 -11.17 9.37
CA GLN A 189 22.67 -11.83 10.52
C GLN A 189 21.70 -10.91 11.25
N THR A 190 22.05 -9.64 11.43
CA THR A 190 21.17 -8.61 11.97
C THR A 190 19.95 -8.42 11.07
N LEU A 191 20.15 -8.31 9.76
CA LEU A 191 19.06 -8.14 8.79
C LEU A 191 18.11 -9.35 8.77
N LEU A 192 18.64 -10.57 8.82
CA LEU A 192 17.81 -11.78 8.92
C LEU A 192 16.99 -11.79 10.24
N GLY A 193 17.59 -11.37 11.33
CA GLY A 193 16.89 -11.21 12.62
C GLY A 193 15.70 -10.25 12.49
N LEU A 194 15.89 -9.11 11.82
CA LEU A 194 14.83 -8.12 11.60
C LEU A 194 13.73 -8.65 10.66
N VAL A 195 14.07 -9.42 9.62
CA VAL A 195 13.08 -10.05 8.74
C VAL A 195 12.19 -11.04 9.51
N LEU A 196 12.79 -11.88 10.36
CA LEU A 196 12.03 -12.81 11.20
C LEU A 196 11.16 -12.08 12.23
N GLU A 197 11.68 -11.01 12.81
CA GLU A 197 10.92 -10.18 13.73
C GLU A 197 9.78 -9.45 13.02
N CYS A 198 9.99 -8.97 11.79
CA CYS A 198 8.93 -8.39 10.97
C CYS A 198 7.75 -9.36 10.82
N GLY A 199 8.03 -10.65 10.57
CA GLY A 199 6.99 -11.67 10.53
C GLY A 199 6.23 -11.81 11.84
N ARG A 200 6.93 -11.79 12.99
CA ARG A 200 6.30 -11.86 14.32
C ARG A 200 5.44 -10.64 14.64
N VAL A 201 5.96 -9.44 14.35
CA VAL A 201 5.22 -8.18 14.59
C VAL A 201 4.03 -8.07 13.65
N ASN A 202 4.18 -8.53 12.39
CA ASN A 202 3.07 -8.57 11.45
C ASN A 202 1.94 -9.50 11.91
N LEU A 203 2.25 -10.62 12.55
CA LEU A 203 1.22 -11.48 13.15
C LEU A 203 0.40 -10.73 14.22
N GLU A 204 1.05 -9.93 15.06
CA GLU A 204 0.37 -9.07 16.04
C GLU A 204 -0.49 -8.00 15.35
N CYS A 205 0.04 -7.38 14.31
CA CYS A 205 -0.67 -6.39 13.52
C CYS A 205 -1.92 -6.97 12.83
N MET A 206 -1.81 -8.16 12.25
CA MET A 206 -2.93 -8.86 11.63
C MET A 206 -4.00 -9.25 12.64
N ALA A 207 -3.61 -9.74 13.82
CA ALA A 207 -4.55 -10.05 14.90
C ALA A 207 -5.29 -8.80 15.40
N MET A 208 -4.58 -7.67 15.51
CA MET A 208 -5.19 -6.37 15.86
C MET A 208 -6.23 -5.94 14.82
N LEU A 209 -5.94 -6.09 13.53
CA LEU A 209 -6.88 -5.77 12.46
C LEU A 209 -8.09 -6.69 12.47
N ASP A 210 -7.88 -8.01 12.67
CA ASP A 210 -8.96 -8.98 12.78
C ASP A 210 -9.90 -8.65 13.94
N GLU A 211 -9.36 -8.34 15.11
CA GLU A 211 -10.14 -7.91 16.27
C GLU A 211 -10.88 -6.57 16.01
N ALA A 212 -10.23 -5.61 15.37
CA ALA A 212 -10.85 -4.34 15.00
C ALA A 212 -12.03 -4.55 14.05
N ASN A 213 -11.88 -5.39 13.02
CA ASN A 213 -12.95 -5.71 12.09
C ASN A 213 -14.09 -6.49 12.75
N THR A 214 -13.79 -7.54 13.51
CA THR A 214 -14.79 -8.40 14.10
C THR A 214 -15.55 -7.73 15.25
N SER A 215 -14.89 -6.91 16.06
CA SER A 215 -15.56 -6.11 17.09
C SER A 215 -16.45 -5.02 16.49
N THR A 216 -16.06 -4.45 15.34
CA THR A 216 -16.84 -3.40 14.67
C THR A 216 -18.00 -3.97 13.87
N TYR A 217 -17.76 -5.02 13.06
CA TYR A 217 -18.72 -5.53 12.07
C TYR A 217 -19.34 -6.88 12.43
N GLY A 218 -18.90 -7.51 13.51
CA GLY A 218 -19.29 -8.85 13.93
C GLY A 218 -18.45 -9.95 13.25
N ASP A 219 -18.49 -11.16 13.79
CA ASP A 219 -17.78 -12.29 13.21
C ASP A 219 -18.33 -12.65 11.82
N PRO A 220 -17.46 -12.86 10.82
CA PRO A 220 -17.90 -13.26 9.49
C PRO A 220 -18.67 -14.58 9.52
N VAL A 221 -19.78 -14.62 8.80
CA VAL A 221 -20.65 -15.82 8.70
C VAL A 221 -20.71 -16.32 7.25
N PRO A 222 -20.85 -17.63 7.03
CA PRO A 222 -21.09 -18.18 5.69
C PRO A 222 -22.26 -17.47 5.00
N THR A 223 -22.03 -16.93 3.82
CA THR A 223 -22.97 -16.07 3.11
C THR A 223 -23.06 -16.46 1.63
N THR A 224 -24.29 -16.55 1.12
CA THR A 224 -24.52 -16.61 -0.33
C THR A 224 -24.50 -15.18 -0.87
N VAL A 225 -23.66 -14.94 -1.88
CA VAL A 225 -23.50 -13.65 -2.51
C VAL A 225 -24.17 -13.64 -3.87
N ASP A 226 -25.05 -12.68 -4.13
CA ASP A 226 -25.65 -12.47 -5.45
C ASP A 226 -24.61 -11.78 -6.36
N LEU A 227 -24.50 -12.27 -7.59
CA LEU A 227 -23.62 -11.71 -8.63
C LEU A 227 -24.43 -10.98 -9.73
N THR A 228 -25.75 -10.88 -9.57
CA THR A 228 -26.61 -10.16 -10.51
C THR A 228 -26.80 -8.71 -10.08
N ILE A 229 -26.87 -7.81 -11.06
CA ILE A 229 -27.06 -6.39 -10.81
C ILE A 229 -28.56 -6.07 -10.95
N GLU A 230 -29.17 -5.57 -9.88
CA GLU A 230 -30.54 -5.11 -9.88
C GLU A 230 -30.72 -3.83 -10.71
N PRO A 231 -31.87 -3.63 -11.36
CA PRO A 231 -32.16 -2.37 -12.04
C PRO A 231 -32.11 -1.17 -11.08
N GLY A 232 -31.53 -0.07 -11.51
CA GLY A 232 -31.46 1.20 -10.75
C GLY A 232 -30.02 1.75 -10.70
N PRO A 233 -29.85 2.92 -10.07
CA PRO A 233 -28.52 3.49 -9.87
C PRO A 233 -27.73 2.66 -8.86
N PHE A 234 -26.42 2.53 -9.11
CA PHE A 234 -25.55 1.79 -8.21
C PHE A 234 -24.12 2.36 -8.18
N ILE A 235 -23.38 1.98 -7.13
CA ILE A 235 -21.97 2.26 -6.91
C ILE A 235 -21.23 0.92 -6.79
N VAL A 236 -20.04 0.81 -7.36
CA VAL A 236 -19.13 -0.32 -7.14
C VAL A 236 -18.02 0.12 -6.19
N VAL A 237 -17.79 -0.64 -5.13
CA VAL A 237 -16.71 -0.40 -4.15
C VAL A 237 -15.70 -1.55 -4.23
N THR A 238 -14.44 -1.22 -4.43
CA THR A 238 -13.36 -2.20 -4.58
C THR A 238 -12.18 -1.81 -3.69
N GLY A 239 -11.29 -2.76 -3.39
CA GLY A 239 -10.20 -2.61 -2.44
C GLY A 239 -10.42 -3.44 -1.19
N HIS A 240 -10.01 -2.96 -0.02
CA HIS A 240 -10.00 -3.75 1.22
C HIS A 240 -10.55 -3.00 2.43
N ASP A 241 -10.73 -1.67 2.37
CA ASP A 241 -11.11 -0.88 3.54
C ASP A 241 -12.62 -1.00 3.84
N LEU A 242 -12.93 -1.61 4.99
CA LEU A 242 -14.32 -1.80 5.42
C LEU A 242 -14.92 -0.53 6.01
N ALA A 243 -14.10 0.37 6.58
CA ALA A 243 -14.59 1.64 7.13
C ALA A 243 -15.06 2.57 6.01
N ASP A 244 -14.36 2.63 4.90
CA ASP A 244 -14.80 3.36 3.71
C ASP A 244 -16.09 2.78 3.11
N LEU A 245 -16.20 1.45 3.05
CA LEU A 245 -17.44 0.81 2.61
C LEU A 245 -18.61 1.16 3.54
N GLU A 246 -18.41 1.10 4.86
CA GLU A 246 -19.45 1.49 5.84
C GLU A 246 -19.90 2.93 5.62
N GLN A 247 -18.97 3.88 5.48
CA GLN A 247 -19.29 5.29 5.20
C GLN A 247 -20.11 5.47 3.91
N ILE A 248 -19.80 4.71 2.86
CA ILE A 248 -20.57 4.71 1.61
C ILE A 248 -21.97 4.16 1.86
N LEU A 249 -22.10 3.09 2.63
CA LEU A 249 -23.38 2.50 2.99
C LEU A 249 -24.23 3.47 3.82
N GLU A 250 -23.65 4.12 4.82
CA GLU A 250 -24.34 5.15 5.61
C GLU A 250 -24.84 6.33 4.75
N GLN A 251 -23.99 6.83 3.85
CA GLN A 251 -24.32 7.96 2.98
C GLN A 251 -25.36 7.62 1.91
N THR A 252 -25.48 6.35 1.53
CA THR A 252 -26.45 5.89 0.51
C THR A 252 -27.75 5.35 1.10
N ASP A 253 -27.86 5.25 2.42
CA ASP A 253 -29.06 4.75 3.09
C ASP A 253 -30.30 5.57 2.71
N GLY A 254 -31.38 4.87 2.35
CA GLY A 254 -32.66 5.46 1.95
C GLY A 254 -32.63 6.30 0.65
N ARG A 255 -31.50 6.35 -0.08
CA ARG A 255 -31.37 7.17 -1.29
C ARG A 255 -31.72 6.43 -2.60
N GLY A 256 -32.06 5.14 -2.53
CA GLY A 256 -32.39 4.34 -3.71
C GLY A 256 -31.20 4.04 -4.61
N VAL A 257 -29.98 4.05 -4.05
CA VAL A 257 -28.73 3.69 -4.73
C VAL A 257 -28.24 2.36 -4.17
N ASN A 258 -28.04 1.38 -5.04
CA ASN A 258 -27.49 0.09 -4.66
C ASN A 258 -25.95 0.15 -4.57
N VAL A 259 -25.35 -0.66 -3.69
CA VAL A 259 -23.90 -0.79 -3.54
C VAL A 259 -23.50 -2.24 -3.83
N TYR A 260 -22.48 -2.41 -4.62
CA TYR A 260 -21.87 -3.71 -4.94
C TYR A 260 -20.40 -3.68 -4.60
N THR A 261 -19.91 -4.75 -3.98
CA THR A 261 -18.48 -4.97 -3.82
C THR A 261 -17.86 -5.44 -5.14
N HIS A 262 -16.53 -5.38 -5.25
CA HIS A 262 -15.77 -5.96 -6.35
C HIS A 262 -14.44 -6.51 -5.85
N GLY A 263 -13.97 -7.59 -6.47
CA GLY A 263 -12.64 -8.16 -6.22
C GLY A 263 -12.44 -8.52 -4.74
N GLU A 264 -11.40 -7.97 -4.13
CA GLU A 264 -11.01 -8.28 -2.75
C GLU A 264 -11.96 -7.69 -1.67
N MET A 265 -12.91 -6.85 -2.06
CA MET A 265 -13.96 -6.36 -1.14
C MET A 265 -15.10 -7.37 -0.92
N LEU A 266 -15.15 -8.46 -1.69
CA LEU A 266 -16.19 -9.50 -1.57
C LEU A 266 -16.36 -10.02 -0.12
N PRO A 267 -15.32 -10.26 0.69
CA PRO A 267 -15.47 -10.71 2.07
C PRO A 267 -16.32 -9.81 2.97
N ALA A 268 -16.46 -8.53 2.64
CA ALA A 268 -17.33 -7.59 3.36
C ALA A 268 -18.77 -8.09 3.50
N LEU A 269 -19.26 -8.84 2.51
CA LEU A 269 -20.60 -9.43 2.50
C LEU A 269 -20.79 -10.55 3.55
N ALA A 270 -19.72 -11.02 4.21
CA ALA A 270 -19.81 -11.99 5.29
C ALA A 270 -20.00 -11.34 6.67
N TYR A 271 -19.73 -10.04 6.82
CA TYR A 271 -19.83 -9.34 8.10
C TYR A 271 -21.28 -8.97 8.43
N PRO A 272 -21.83 -9.40 9.58
CA PRO A 272 -23.25 -9.20 9.92
C PRO A 272 -23.71 -7.76 9.87
N ARG A 273 -22.95 -6.81 10.45
CA ARG A 273 -23.36 -5.40 10.51
C ARG A 273 -23.35 -4.70 9.16
N LEU A 274 -22.41 -5.04 8.28
CA LEU A 274 -22.41 -4.52 6.92
C LEU A 274 -23.59 -5.07 6.11
N LYS A 275 -24.00 -6.31 6.36
CA LYS A 275 -25.18 -6.92 5.72
C LYS A 275 -26.51 -6.36 6.19
N GLU A 276 -26.58 -5.65 7.30
CA GLU A 276 -27.80 -4.95 7.76
C GLU A 276 -28.21 -3.83 6.81
N HIS A 277 -27.30 -3.31 6.00
CA HIS A 277 -27.58 -2.29 5.01
C HIS A 277 -28.28 -2.89 3.77
N PRO A 278 -29.59 -2.61 3.55
CA PRO A 278 -30.37 -3.28 2.50
C PRO A 278 -29.90 -2.92 1.08
N GLN A 279 -29.16 -1.82 0.91
CA GLN A 279 -28.58 -1.40 -0.36
C GLN A 279 -27.26 -2.11 -0.70
N LEU A 280 -26.62 -2.81 0.23
CA LEU A 280 -25.49 -3.69 -0.07
C LEU A 280 -26.04 -4.99 -0.69
N LYS A 281 -26.03 -5.08 -2.02
CA LYS A 281 -26.77 -6.10 -2.76
C LYS A 281 -25.97 -7.37 -3.06
N GLY A 282 -24.70 -7.23 -3.38
CA GLY A 282 -23.89 -8.37 -3.80
C GLY A 282 -22.53 -7.94 -4.35
N ASN A 283 -21.95 -8.76 -5.21
CA ASN A 283 -20.65 -8.50 -5.79
C ASN A 283 -20.73 -8.31 -7.30
N PHE A 284 -20.10 -7.26 -7.80
CA PHE A 284 -19.93 -6.97 -9.24
C PHE A 284 -18.66 -7.65 -9.75
N GLY A 285 -18.76 -8.34 -10.87
CA GLY A 285 -17.59 -8.92 -11.53
C GLY A 285 -16.91 -10.04 -10.75
N THR A 286 -15.61 -10.16 -10.93
CA THR A 286 -14.80 -11.28 -10.41
C THR A 286 -13.53 -10.79 -9.70
N ALA A 287 -12.34 -11.32 -10.06
CA ALA A 287 -11.08 -10.96 -9.43
C ALA A 287 -10.51 -9.65 -10.00
N TRP A 288 -9.71 -8.95 -9.18
CA TRP A 288 -9.17 -7.60 -9.47
C TRP A 288 -8.46 -7.49 -10.84
N GLN A 289 -7.76 -8.53 -11.29
CA GLN A 289 -7.05 -8.51 -12.58
C GLN A 289 -8.00 -8.45 -13.80
N ASN A 290 -9.28 -8.71 -13.63
CA ASN A 290 -10.29 -8.62 -14.67
C ASN A 290 -10.93 -7.23 -14.80
N GLN A 291 -10.65 -6.31 -13.88
CA GLN A 291 -11.30 -5.01 -13.75
C GLN A 291 -11.36 -4.20 -15.05
N GLN A 292 -10.29 -4.16 -15.83
CA GLN A 292 -10.27 -3.39 -17.09
C GLN A 292 -11.23 -3.91 -18.15
N ARG A 293 -11.65 -5.16 -18.06
CA ARG A 293 -12.67 -5.75 -18.92
C ARG A 293 -14.06 -5.60 -18.32
N GLU A 294 -14.17 -5.81 -17.02
CA GLU A 294 -15.44 -5.81 -16.29
C GLU A 294 -16.02 -4.40 -16.13
N PHE A 295 -15.16 -3.40 -15.95
CA PHE A 295 -15.60 -1.99 -15.86
C PHE A 295 -15.75 -1.28 -17.21
N LYS A 296 -15.48 -1.98 -18.32
CA LYS A 296 -15.67 -1.38 -19.64
C LYS A 296 -17.11 -0.89 -19.82
N ASP A 297 -17.25 0.42 -20.09
CA ASP A 297 -18.54 1.09 -20.31
C ASP A 297 -19.55 0.96 -19.14
N ILE A 298 -19.08 0.69 -17.91
CA ILE A 298 -19.95 0.60 -16.73
C ILE A 298 -20.71 1.92 -16.52
N PRO A 299 -22.04 1.87 -16.29
CA PRO A 299 -22.85 3.08 -16.09
C PRO A 299 -22.89 3.54 -14.63
N ALA A 300 -21.84 3.33 -13.87
CA ALA A 300 -21.79 3.57 -12.42
C ALA A 300 -20.44 4.11 -11.98
N PRO A 301 -20.36 4.92 -10.91
CA PRO A 301 -19.10 5.26 -10.27
C PRO A 301 -18.46 4.03 -9.62
N ILE A 302 -17.13 4.03 -9.61
CA ILE A 302 -16.30 2.99 -9.01
C ILE A 302 -15.41 3.66 -7.97
N VAL A 303 -15.47 3.20 -6.73
CA VAL A 303 -14.67 3.72 -5.63
C VAL A 303 -13.59 2.71 -5.26
N TRP A 304 -12.33 3.11 -5.38
CA TRP A 304 -11.17 2.36 -4.90
C TRP A 304 -10.78 2.83 -3.52
N THR A 305 -10.85 1.93 -2.56
CA THR A 305 -10.49 2.21 -1.17
C THR A 305 -9.03 1.86 -0.87
N THR A 306 -8.45 0.93 -1.61
CA THR A 306 -7.04 0.52 -1.48
C THR A 306 -6.50 -0.04 -2.80
N ASN A 307 -5.37 -0.80 -2.76
CA ASN A 307 -4.96 -1.65 -3.87
C ASN A 307 -6.11 -2.64 -4.22
N CYS A 308 -6.25 -3.21 -5.31
CA CYS A 308 -5.44 -3.42 -6.49
C CYS A 308 -5.90 -2.52 -7.66
N LEU A 309 -5.63 -1.26 -7.63
CA LEU A 309 -5.94 -0.37 -8.76
C LEU A 309 -5.04 -0.72 -9.96
N MET A 310 -5.62 -0.86 -11.14
CA MET A 310 -4.90 -0.85 -12.41
C MET A 310 -5.23 0.46 -13.14
N PRO A 311 -4.32 0.98 -13.98
CA PRO A 311 -4.60 2.18 -14.77
C PRO A 311 -5.96 2.07 -15.46
N PRO A 312 -6.93 2.95 -15.13
CA PRO A 312 -8.26 2.94 -15.74
C PRO A 312 -8.18 3.16 -17.25
N LYS A 313 -9.11 2.55 -17.98
CA LYS A 313 -9.27 2.80 -19.43
C LYS A 313 -10.22 3.96 -19.66
N ASP A 314 -10.05 4.64 -20.79
CA ASP A 314 -10.87 5.80 -21.20
C ASP A 314 -12.38 5.55 -21.12
N SER A 315 -12.81 4.30 -21.29
CA SER A 315 -14.24 3.92 -21.26
C SER A 315 -14.89 4.05 -19.86
N TYR A 316 -14.10 4.21 -18.78
CA TYR A 316 -14.62 4.35 -17.41
C TYR A 316 -13.76 5.24 -16.50
N ALA A 317 -12.65 5.81 -16.99
CA ALA A 317 -11.74 6.61 -16.19
C ALA A 317 -12.43 7.82 -15.52
N ASP A 318 -13.41 8.41 -16.19
CA ASP A 318 -14.25 9.52 -15.69
C ASP A 318 -15.18 9.14 -14.53
N ARG A 319 -15.27 7.86 -14.18
CA ARG A 319 -16.11 7.31 -13.11
C ARG A 319 -15.31 6.70 -11.97
N VAL A 320 -13.98 6.82 -12.02
CA VAL A 320 -13.08 6.33 -10.99
C VAL A 320 -12.93 7.38 -9.90
N PHE A 321 -13.13 6.96 -8.65
CA PHE A 321 -12.89 7.73 -7.45
C PHE A 321 -11.98 6.94 -6.55
N THR A 322 -11.13 7.63 -5.80
CA THR A 322 -10.17 7.01 -4.89
C THR A 322 -10.27 7.63 -3.51
N THR A 323 -9.95 6.86 -2.48
CA THR A 323 -9.90 7.30 -1.09
C THR A 323 -8.53 7.01 -0.50
N GLU A 324 -8.17 7.70 0.56
CA GLU A 324 -7.01 7.46 1.43
C GLU A 324 -5.66 7.41 0.68
N ALA A 325 -4.91 6.29 0.83
CA ALA A 325 -3.59 6.13 0.20
C ALA A 325 -3.66 5.81 -1.30
N VAL A 326 -4.83 5.43 -1.81
CA VAL A 326 -5.04 5.17 -3.24
C VAL A 326 -5.18 6.48 -3.99
N ALA A 327 -4.37 6.66 -5.03
CA ALA A 327 -4.47 7.85 -5.86
C ALA A 327 -4.24 7.53 -7.33
N TYR A 328 -5.03 8.17 -8.18
CA TYR A 328 -4.89 8.16 -9.63
C TYR A 328 -5.11 9.58 -10.16
N PRO A 329 -4.26 10.06 -11.13
CA PRO A 329 -4.34 11.42 -11.66
C PRO A 329 -5.68 11.77 -12.28
#